data_e195434443c818610b2e681a194cb0dc
#
_entry.id   e195434443c818610b2e681a194cb0dc
#
_cell.length_a   1.000
_cell.length_b   1.000
_cell.length_c   1.000
_cell.angle_alpha   90.00
_cell.angle_beta   90.00
_cell.angle_gamma   90.00
#
_symmetry.space_group_name_H-M   'P 1'
#
loop_
_entity.id
_entity.type
_entity.pdbx_description
1 polymer ?
#
loop_
_entity_poly.entity_id
_entity_poly.type
_entity_poly.pdbx_seq_one_letter_code
_entity_poly.pdbx_strand_id
1 'polypeptide(L)'
;MKATIAAILAVVAWAFAMYAIRYIRKPRWRENIEAYLYLLPAGVILVTFWFFPVIFSVLVSMSDWVGASKLSTVHWVWFENYRRALKDPEFRQVLYNTINYVIYSVPLTIVASLIVAMMMNTRVRGVGVFRTIYFLPFVTTWVAISIVFKYIFNEQFGLLNYFLEGLGLPTFAWLNESRGIFEMILRDGLGLPLPEKIHPLLAGPSLAMFSVILTSVWRDTGYFMVIFLAGLQNIDKTYYEAAEIDGASPWQKFRNITWPLLSPTTFFILIISMIAAFKVFVPMYIMTPTGGPGRTTQTLVFYLYQTGFQGYKELGYASAIAYVLFVLILILTIIQNRVFGKKVHYE
;
A
#
# COMPACT_ATOMS: atom_id res chain seq x y z
N MET A 1 13.68 -21.61 -30.74
CA MET A 1 13.87 -21.39 -32.20
C MET A 1 12.61 -20.84 -32.89
N LYS A 2 11.43 -21.52 -32.86
CA LYS A 2 10.20 -21.01 -33.53
C LYS A 2 9.73 -19.64 -32.99
N ALA A 3 9.74 -19.42 -31.68
CA ALA A 3 9.34 -18.16 -31.05
C ALA A 3 10.30 -17.00 -31.40
N THR A 4 11.60 -17.26 -31.46
CA THR A 4 12.62 -16.26 -31.84
C THR A 4 12.45 -15.84 -33.30
N ILE A 5 12.19 -16.81 -34.20
CA ILE A 5 11.93 -16.52 -35.61
C ILE A 5 10.64 -15.69 -35.77
N ALA A 6 9.58 -16.03 -35.05
CA ALA A 6 8.33 -15.26 -35.08
C ALA A 6 8.50 -13.83 -34.57
N ALA A 7 9.28 -13.61 -33.52
CA ALA A 7 9.60 -12.28 -33.01
C ALA A 7 10.39 -11.44 -34.03
N ILE A 8 11.40 -12.03 -34.68
CA ILE A 8 12.18 -11.36 -35.74
C ILE A 8 11.28 -10.98 -36.92
N LEU A 9 10.41 -11.91 -37.37
CA LEU A 9 9.48 -11.64 -38.46
C LEU A 9 8.50 -10.50 -38.12
N ALA A 10 8.00 -10.45 -36.87
CA ALA A 10 7.14 -9.39 -36.42
C ALA A 10 7.83 -8.02 -36.43
N VAL A 11 9.09 -7.94 -35.97
CA VAL A 11 9.90 -6.70 -36.02
C VAL A 11 10.16 -6.27 -37.45
N VAL A 12 10.50 -7.19 -38.36
CA VAL A 12 10.72 -6.90 -39.78
C VAL A 12 9.42 -6.42 -40.44
N ALA A 13 8.29 -7.07 -40.18
CA ALA A 13 6.99 -6.65 -40.70
C ALA A 13 6.59 -5.26 -40.19
N TRP A 14 6.83 -4.96 -38.91
CA TRP A 14 6.62 -3.64 -38.34
C TRP A 14 7.50 -2.57 -38.99
N ALA A 15 8.81 -2.81 -39.17
CA ALA A 15 9.72 -1.93 -39.82
C ALA A 15 9.33 -1.67 -41.31
N PHE A 16 8.89 -2.74 -41.99
CA PHE A 16 8.38 -2.62 -43.37
C PHE A 16 7.09 -1.77 -43.43
N ALA A 17 6.15 -1.95 -42.48
CA ALA A 17 4.95 -1.16 -42.38
C ALA A 17 5.28 0.32 -42.16
N MET A 18 6.25 0.64 -41.28
CA MET A 18 6.77 1.98 -41.05
C MET A 18 7.35 2.62 -42.34
N TYR A 19 8.03 1.83 -43.17
CA TYR A 19 8.54 2.29 -44.43
C TYR A 19 7.42 2.52 -45.46
N ALA A 20 6.45 1.61 -45.55
CA ALA A 20 5.32 1.64 -46.48
C ALA A 20 4.38 2.85 -46.30
N ILE A 21 4.25 3.37 -45.09
CA ILE A 21 3.41 4.54 -44.76
C ILE A 21 3.87 5.79 -45.56
N ARG A 22 5.14 5.91 -45.88
CA ARG A 22 5.67 7.06 -46.64
C ARG A 22 4.98 7.22 -48.01
N TYR A 23 4.36 6.15 -48.54
CA TYR A 23 3.63 6.16 -49.80
C TYR A 23 2.15 6.55 -49.71
N ILE A 24 1.62 6.79 -48.49
CA ILE A 24 0.24 7.20 -48.28
C ILE A 24 0.09 8.68 -48.67
N ARG A 25 -0.74 8.96 -49.67
CA ARG A 25 -0.92 10.33 -50.25
C ARG A 25 -1.73 11.27 -49.34
N LYS A 26 -2.62 10.77 -48.48
CA LYS A 26 -3.45 11.59 -47.58
C LYS A 26 -2.72 11.89 -46.28
N PRO A 27 -2.33 13.14 -45.97
CA PRO A 27 -1.48 13.47 -44.81
C PRO A 27 -2.12 13.07 -43.49
N ARG A 28 -3.41 13.35 -43.25
CA ARG A 28 -4.11 12.96 -42.02
C ARG A 28 -4.12 11.45 -41.75
N TRP A 29 -4.30 10.63 -42.79
CA TRP A 29 -4.27 9.16 -42.68
C TRP A 29 -2.87 8.66 -42.41
N ARG A 30 -1.89 9.27 -43.04
CA ARG A 30 -0.48 8.95 -42.80
C ARG A 30 -0.09 9.21 -41.36
N GLU A 31 -0.37 10.41 -40.83
CA GLU A 31 -0.07 10.79 -39.44
C GLU A 31 -0.74 9.85 -38.43
N ASN A 32 -2.03 9.53 -38.62
CA ASN A 32 -2.75 8.65 -37.73
C ASN A 32 -2.16 7.22 -37.75
N ILE A 33 -1.90 6.65 -38.93
CA ILE A 33 -1.36 5.28 -39.03
C ILE A 33 0.07 5.25 -38.49
N GLU A 34 0.87 6.28 -38.74
CA GLU A 34 2.21 6.42 -38.18
C GLU A 34 2.18 6.45 -36.66
N ALA A 35 1.29 7.25 -36.05
CA ALA A 35 1.11 7.31 -34.61
C ALA A 35 0.72 5.94 -34.02
N TYR A 36 -0.26 5.24 -34.62
CA TYR A 36 -0.65 3.90 -34.14
C TYR A 36 0.46 2.86 -34.28
N LEU A 37 1.28 2.92 -35.32
CA LEU A 37 2.40 2.01 -35.50
C LEU A 37 3.55 2.29 -34.51
N TYR A 38 3.79 3.55 -34.15
CA TYR A 38 4.72 3.86 -33.05
C TYR A 38 4.20 3.35 -31.70
N LEU A 39 2.90 3.42 -31.46
CA LEU A 39 2.28 2.90 -30.23
C LEU A 39 2.12 1.37 -30.21
N LEU A 40 2.15 0.69 -31.34
CA LEU A 40 1.84 -0.74 -31.48
C LEU A 40 2.75 -1.62 -30.59
N PRO A 41 4.08 -1.47 -30.55
CA PRO A 41 4.93 -2.31 -29.70
C PRO A 41 4.58 -2.18 -28.21
N ALA A 42 4.37 -0.94 -27.74
CA ALA A 42 3.95 -0.68 -26.36
C ALA A 42 2.53 -1.22 -26.10
N GLY A 43 1.62 -1.03 -27.07
CA GLY A 43 0.25 -1.54 -27.00
C GLY A 43 0.19 -3.07 -26.90
N VAL A 44 0.98 -3.80 -27.69
CA VAL A 44 1.08 -5.27 -27.64
C VAL A 44 1.56 -5.73 -26.26
N ILE A 45 2.59 -5.08 -25.71
CA ILE A 45 3.09 -5.41 -24.37
C ILE A 45 2.00 -5.16 -23.31
N LEU A 46 1.36 -4.01 -23.35
CA LEU A 46 0.29 -3.66 -22.40
C LEU A 46 -0.91 -4.62 -22.50
N VAL A 47 -1.38 -4.91 -23.72
CA VAL A 47 -2.50 -5.83 -23.91
C VAL A 47 -2.13 -7.24 -23.43
N THR A 48 -0.96 -7.75 -23.78
CA THR A 48 -0.56 -9.13 -23.47
C THR A 48 -0.24 -9.33 -21.99
N PHE A 49 0.46 -8.39 -21.35
CA PHE A 49 0.98 -8.57 -20.00
C PHE A 49 0.18 -7.84 -18.90
N TRP A 50 -0.70 -6.89 -19.28
CA TRP A 50 -1.55 -6.18 -18.33
C TRP A 50 -3.03 -6.49 -18.51
N PHE A 51 -3.59 -6.20 -19.67
CA PHE A 51 -5.03 -6.35 -19.89
C PHE A 51 -5.46 -7.82 -19.94
N PHE A 52 -4.72 -8.67 -20.68
CA PHE A 52 -5.07 -10.07 -20.79
C PHE A 52 -5.06 -10.80 -19.44
N PRO A 53 -4.02 -10.73 -18.58
CA PRO A 53 -4.05 -11.38 -17.27
C PRO A 53 -5.17 -10.86 -16.36
N VAL A 54 -5.48 -9.56 -16.41
CA VAL A 54 -6.60 -8.98 -15.64
C VAL A 54 -7.93 -9.57 -16.10
N ILE A 55 -8.23 -9.54 -17.41
CA ILE A 55 -9.48 -10.10 -17.95
C ILE A 55 -9.54 -11.61 -17.68
N PHE A 56 -8.43 -12.32 -17.89
CA PHE A 56 -8.36 -13.75 -17.64
C PHE A 56 -8.62 -14.10 -16.17
N SER A 57 -8.08 -13.33 -15.22
CA SER A 57 -8.32 -13.55 -13.79
C SER A 57 -9.79 -13.29 -13.39
N VAL A 58 -10.55 -12.42 -14.10
CA VAL A 58 -12.02 -12.33 -13.92
C VAL A 58 -12.67 -13.67 -14.25
N LEU A 59 -12.31 -14.26 -15.37
CA LEU A 59 -12.87 -15.56 -15.78
C LEU A 59 -12.48 -16.64 -14.76
N VAL A 60 -11.23 -16.67 -14.32
CA VAL A 60 -10.76 -17.59 -13.27
C VAL A 60 -11.57 -17.42 -11.97
N SER A 61 -11.89 -16.19 -11.57
CA SER A 61 -12.66 -15.94 -10.35
C SER A 61 -14.08 -16.54 -10.35
N MET A 62 -14.63 -16.80 -11.56
CA MET A 62 -15.93 -17.43 -11.77
C MET A 62 -15.84 -18.95 -11.99
N SER A 63 -14.70 -19.56 -11.70
CA SER A 63 -14.43 -20.99 -11.88
C SER A 63 -14.00 -21.66 -10.58
N ASP A 64 -14.07 -22.98 -10.55
CA ASP A 64 -13.57 -23.83 -9.47
C ASP A 64 -12.09 -24.24 -9.67
N TRP A 65 -11.33 -23.48 -10.45
CA TRP A 65 -9.97 -23.85 -10.83
C TRP A 65 -9.04 -24.04 -9.65
N VAL A 66 -8.51 -25.26 -9.54
CA VAL A 66 -7.44 -25.63 -8.61
C VAL A 66 -6.13 -25.73 -9.40
N GLY A 67 -5.05 -25.10 -8.94
CA GLY A 67 -3.86 -24.78 -9.71
C GLY A 67 -3.08 -25.92 -10.37
N ALA A 68 -3.34 -27.18 -10.00
CA ALA A 68 -2.75 -28.37 -10.66
C ALA A 68 -3.68 -29.01 -11.68
N SER A 69 -4.95 -28.56 -11.78
CA SER A 69 -5.93 -29.17 -12.67
C SER A 69 -5.75 -28.71 -14.12
N LYS A 70 -6.08 -29.62 -15.06
CA LYS A 70 -6.09 -29.29 -16.49
C LYS A 70 -7.23 -28.30 -16.77
N LEU A 71 -7.05 -27.39 -17.71
CA LEU A 71 -8.09 -26.42 -18.11
C LEU A 71 -9.39 -27.10 -18.53
N SER A 72 -9.32 -28.32 -19.05
CA SER A 72 -10.48 -29.11 -19.46
C SER A 72 -11.35 -29.66 -18.32
N THR A 73 -10.86 -29.63 -17.09
CA THR A 73 -11.58 -30.10 -15.88
C THR A 73 -12.10 -28.94 -15.02
N VAL A 74 -11.97 -27.70 -15.50
CA VAL A 74 -12.43 -26.51 -14.81
C VAL A 74 -13.91 -26.30 -15.10
N HIS A 75 -14.72 -26.20 -14.04
CA HIS A 75 -16.15 -25.90 -14.14
C HIS A 75 -16.46 -24.44 -13.82
N TRP A 76 -17.44 -23.90 -14.48
CA TRP A 76 -17.94 -22.55 -14.20
C TRP A 76 -18.86 -22.58 -12.99
N VAL A 77 -18.47 -21.84 -11.93
CA VAL A 77 -19.25 -21.71 -10.70
C VAL A 77 -19.82 -20.30 -10.53
N TRP A 78 -19.65 -19.44 -11.55
CA TRP A 78 -20.17 -18.07 -11.59
C TRP A 78 -19.83 -17.27 -10.33
N PHE A 79 -20.80 -16.85 -9.56
CA PHE A 79 -20.63 -16.01 -8.37
C PHE A 79 -20.47 -16.80 -7.06
N GLU A 80 -20.35 -18.14 -7.09
CA GLU A 80 -20.28 -18.95 -5.87
C GLU A 80 -19.01 -18.65 -5.05
N ASN A 81 -17.86 -18.39 -5.68
CA ASN A 81 -16.64 -17.98 -4.98
C ASN A 81 -16.84 -16.68 -4.20
N TYR A 82 -17.56 -15.72 -4.75
CA TYR A 82 -17.89 -14.47 -4.07
C TYR A 82 -18.86 -14.69 -2.91
N ARG A 83 -19.86 -15.56 -3.10
CA ARG A 83 -20.80 -15.95 -2.05
C ARG A 83 -20.10 -16.70 -0.92
N ARG A 84 -19.17 -17.58 -1.26
CA ARG A 84 -18.29 -18.27 -0.30
C ARG A 84 -17.50 -17.25 0.52
N ALA A 85 -16.83 -16.26 -0.11
CA ALA A 85 -16.07 -15.23 0.58
C ALA A 85 -16.92 -14.48 1.61
N LEU A 86 -18.15 -14.09 1.29
CA LEU A 86 -19.04 -13.40 2.22
C LEU A 86 -19.45 -14.24 3.44
N LYS A 87 -19.51 -15.57 3.30
CA LYS A 87 -19.87 -16.50 4.37
C LYS A 87 -18.67 -17.01 5.18
N ASP A 88 -17.47 -16.93 4.62
CA ASP A 88 -16.23 -17.43 5.20
C ASP A 88 -15.82 -16.60 6.43
N PRO A 89 -15.79 -17.18 7.64
CA PRO A 89 -15.34 -16.48 8.85
C PRO A 89 -13.89 -16.00 8.73
N GLU A 90 -13.03 -16.78 8.06
CA GLU A 90 -11.62 -16.44 7.87
C GLU A 90 -11.47 -15.22 6.96
N PHE A 91 -12.23 -15.15 5.86
CA PHE A 91 -12.28 -14.00 4.99
C PHE A 91 -12.72 -12.73 5.75
N ARG A 92 -13.75 -12.83 6.59
CA ARG A 92 -14.20 -11.68 7.41
C ARG A 92 -13.13 -11.20 8.38
N GLN A 93 -12.40 -12.12 9.02
CA GLN A 93 -11.30 -11.77 9.91
C GLN A 93 -10.16 -11.06 9.16
N VAL A 94 -9.73 -11.59 8.01
CA VAL A 94 -8.65 -10.96 7.24
C VAL A 94 -9.06 -9.61 6.62
N LEU A 95 -10.33 -9.45 6.27
CA LEU A 95 -10.88 -8.16 5.85
C LEU A 95 -10.80 -7.13 6.99
N TYR A 96 -11.24 -7.52 8.18
CA TYR A 96 -11.15 -6.70 9.39
C TYR A 96 -9.67 -6.32 9.69
N ASN A 97 -8.76 -7.29 9.66
CA ASN A 97 -7.33 -7.04 9.87
C ASN A 97 -6.75 -6.05 8.84
N THR A 98 -7.15 -6.20 7.57
CA THR A 98 -6.71 -5.28 6.50
C THR A 98 -7.21 -3.86 6.73
N ILE A 99 -8.48 -3.71 7.10
CA ILE A 99 -9.09 -2.40 7.42
C ILE A 99 -8.39 -1.78 8.64
N ASN A 100 -8.14 -2.57 9.70
CA ASN A 100 -7.38 -2.09 10.86
C ASN A 100 -5.99 -1.61 10.46
N TYR A 101 -5.25 -2.42 9.70
CA TYR A 101 -3.94 -2.00 9.22
C TYR A 101 -3.99 -0.67 8.48
N VAL A 102 -4.94 -0.48 7.58
CA VAL A 102 -5.11 0.77 6.81
C VAL A 102 -5.45 1.95 7.71
N ILE A 103 -6.40 1.78 8.63
CA ILE A 103 -6.86 2.85 9.53
C ILE A 103 -5.73 3.38 10.42
N TYR A 104 -4.82 2.52 10.85
CA TYR A 104 -3.72 2.94 11.73
C TYR A 104 -2.45 3.30 10.95
N SER A 105 -2.07 2.54 9.93
CA SER A 105 -0.82 2.79 9.20
C SER A 105 -0.86 4.07 8.37
N VAL A 106 -1.97 4.34 7.66
CA VAL A 106 -2.06 5.50 6.75
C VAL A 106 -1.99 6.83 7.51
N PRO A 107 -2.82 7.10 8.54
CA PRO A 107 -2.71 8.35 9.29
C PRO A 107 -1.36 8.52 9.99
N LEU A 108 -0.83 7.44 10.60
CA LEU A 108 0.48 7.50 11.26
C LEU A 108 1.59 7.84 10.26
N THR A 109 1.57 7.24 9.07
CA THR A 109 2.54 7.54 8.02
C THR A 109 2.42 9.00 7.54
N ILE A 110 1.20 9.50 7.31
CA ILE A 110 0.96 10.88 6.88
C ILE A 110 1.48 11.85 7.94
N VAL A 111 1.12 11.65 9.20
CA VAL A 111 1.54 12.53 10.31
C VAL A 111 3.06 12.49 10.49
N ALA A 112 3.66 11.30 10.55
CA ALA A 112 5.11 11.15 10.70
C ALA A 112 5.86 11.81 9.52
N SER A 113 5.41 11.58 8.29
CA SER A 113 6.02 12.16 7.09
C SER A 113 5.91 13.67 7.05
N LEU A 114 4.77 14.25 7.46
CA LEU A 114 4.58 15.69 7.52
C LEU A 114 5.49 16.32 8.57
N ILE A 115 5.57 15.73 9.77
CA ILE A 115 6.44 16.22 10.85
C ILE A 115 7.90 16.22 10.36
N VAL A 116 8.37 15.11 9.80
CA VAL A 116 9.75 15.03 9.29
C VAL A 116 9.99 15.99 8.14
N ALA A 117 9.01 16.17 7.22
CA ALA A 117 9.10 17.14 6.13
C ALA A 117 9.23 18.58 6.64
N MET A 118 8.43 18.95 7.64
CA MET A 118 8.52 20.28 8.28
C MET A 118 9.87 20.49 8.96
N MET A 119 10.41 19.48 9.64
CA MET A 119 11.77 19.53 10.22
C MET A 119 12.85 19.66 9.15
N MET A 120 12.69 19.03 7.99
CA MET A 120 13.64 19.09 6.87
C MET A 120 13.46 20.30 5.96
N ASN A 121 12.39 21.07 6.15
CA ASN A 121 12.12 22.34 5.42
C ASN A 121 12.86 23.53 6.05
N THR A 122 14.10 23.34 6.42
CA THR A 122 14.97 24.33 7.07
C THR A 122 16.21 24.61 6.21
N ARG A 123 16.83 25.77 6.41
CA ARG A 123 18.05 26.19 5.69
C ARG A 123 19.34 25.79 6.43
N VAL A 124 19.30 24.73 7.22
CA VAL A 124 20.47 24.27 7.99
C VAL A 124 21.46 23.54 7.06
N ARG A 125 22.75 23.80 7.26
CA ARG A 125 23.82 23.08 6.56
C ARG A 125 23.75 21.57 6.87
N GLY A 126 23.85 20.73 5.83
CA GLY A 126 23.81 19.27 6.01
C GLY A 126 22.39 18.65 5.97
N VAL A 127 21.31 19.43 5.81
CA VAL A 127 19.95 18.90 5.73
C VAL A 127 19.79 17.84 4.62
N GLY A 128 20.58 17.92 3.54
CA GLY A 128 20.58 16.90 2.47
C GLY A 128 20.98 15.52 2.96
N VAL A 129 21.93 15.41 3.90
CA VAL A 129 22.34 14.13 4.50
C VAL A 129 21.16 13.51 5.28
N PHE A 130 20.47 14.31 6.10
CA PHE A 130 19.31 13.84 6.83
C PHE A 130 18.19 13.38 5.89
N ARG A 131 17.92 14.13 4.80
CA ARG A 131 16.94 13.70 3.76
C ARG A 131 17.30 12.34 3.17
N THR A 132 18.57 12.11 2.89
CA THR A 132 19.06 10.82 2.39
C THR A 132 18.88 9.70 3.42
N ILE A 133 19.23 9.95 4.70
CA ILE A 133 19.07 8.97 5.78
C ILE A 133 17.60 8.55 5.96
N TYR A 134 16.66 9.51 5.96
CA TYR A 134 15.25 9.22 6.09
C TYR A 134 14.68 8.53 4.83
N PHE A 135 15.22 8.80 3.64
CA PHE A 135 14.77 8.18 2.39
C PHE A 135 15.34 6.78 2.17
N LEU A 136 16.51 6.47 2.74
CA LEU A 136 17.22 5.19 2.55
C LEU A 136 16.36 3.95 2.87
N PRO A 137 15.55 3.92 3.95
CA PRO A 137 14.67 2.80 4.24
C PRO A 137 13.70 2.47 3.10
N PHE A 138 13.17 3.47 2.42
CA PHE A 138 12.23 3.25 1.32
C PHE A 138 12.87 2.56 0.12
N VAL A 139 14.13 2.85 -0.18
CA VAL A 139 14.89 2.23 -1.29
C VAL A 139 15.27 0.79 -0.96
N THR A 140 15.39 0.46 0.33
CA THR A 140 15.71 -0.89 0.78
C THR A 140 14.52 -1.84 0.51
N THR A 141 14.83 -3.09 0.14
CA THR A 141 13.80 -4.09 -0.14
C THR A 141 12.94 -4.39 1.10
N TRP A 142 11.63 -4.58 0.91
CA TRP A 142 10.73 -4.98 1.99
C TRP A 142 11.17 -6.24 2.73
N VAL A 143 11.75 -7.20 2.00
CA VAL A 143 12.25 -8.46 2.59
C VAL A 143 13.34 -8.20 3.62
N ALA A 144 14.35 -7.41 3.26
CA ALA A 144 15.47 -7.09 4.16
C ALA A 144 14.98 -6.34 5.40
N ILE A 145 14.15 -5.30 5.23
CA ILE A 145 13.58 -4.54 6.36
C ILE A 145 12.77 -5.45 7.27
N SER A 146 11.89 -6.28 6.70
CA SER A 146 11.05 -7.18 7.50
C SER A 146 11.86 -8.18 8.32
N ILE A 147 12.97 -8.69 7.77
CA ILE A 147 13.88 -9.59 8.51
C ILE A 147 14.55 -8.82 9.66
N VAL A 148 15.09 -7.63 9.42
CA VAL A 148 15.72 -6.81 10.45
C VAL A 148 14.75 -6.50 11.59
N PHE A 149 13.54 -6.03 11.25
CA PHE A 149 12.53 -5.72 12.27
C PHE A 149 12.00 -6.96 12.99
N LYS A 150 11.93 -8.11 12.32
CA LYS A 150 11.62 -9.39 12.98
C LYS A 150 12.64 -9.72 14.08
N TYR A 151 13.93 -9.42 13.87
CA TYR A 151 14.96 -9.57 14.91
C TYR A 151 14.85 -8.49 15.98
N ILE A 152 14.59 -7.23 15.63
CA ILE A 152 14.40 -6.14 16.59
C ILE A 152 13.25 -6.45 17.56
N PHE A 153 12.14 -6.97 17.02
CA PHE A 153 10.94 -7.33 17.77
C PHE A 153 10.94 -8.74 18.35
N ASN A 154 12.08 -9.46 18.30
CA ASN A 154 12.13 -10.79 18.89
C ASN A 154 11.93 -10.72 20.40
N GLU A 155 11.12 -11.64 20.93
CA GLU A 155 10.74 -11.67 22.35
C GLU A 155 11.92 -11.97 23.27
N GLN A 156 12.82 -12.88 22.88
CA GLN A 156 13.89 -13.40 23.73
C GLN A 156 15.20 -12.62 23.61
N PHE A 157 15.58 -12.21 22.40
CA PHE A 157 16.88 -11.58 22.11
C PHE A 157 16.77 -10.29 21.29
N GLY A 158 15.55 -9.74 21.16
CA GLY A 158 15.30 -8.56 20.37
C GLY A 158 15.84 -7.30 21.02
N LEU A 159 16.43 -6.42 20.18
CA LEU A 159 16.99 -5.16 20.64
C LEU A 159 16.01 -4.28 21.39
N LEU A 160 14.72 -4.30 21.00
CA LEU A 160 13.72 -3.47 21.65
C LEU A 160 13.47 -3.90 23.09
N ASN A 161 13.34 -5.21 23.35
CA ASN A 161 13.19 -5.74 24.71
C ASN A 161 14.47 -5.53 25.53
N TYR A 162 15.63 -5.66 24.93
CA TYR A 162 16.91 -5.36 25.60
C TYR A 162 16.97 -3.91 26.10
N PHE A 163 16.53 -2.93 25.30
CA PHE A 163 16.47 -1.53 25.73
C PHE A 163 15.39 -1.30 26.79
N LEU A 164 14.21 -1.91 26.67
CA LEU A 164 13.14 -1.80 27.68
C LEU A 164 13.60 -2.36 29.04
N GLU A 165 14.23 -3.52 29.05
CA GLU A 165 14.78 -4.16 30.24
C GLU A 165 15.86 -3.30 30.89
N GLY A 166 16.77 -2.70 30.09
CA GLY A 166 17.80 -1.78 30.56
C GLY A 166 17.23 -0.49 31.20
N LEU A 167 15.98 -0.10 30.84
CA LEU A 167 15.25 1.00 31.43
C LEU A 167 14.36 0.58 32.61
N GLY A 168 14.35 -0.71 32.98
CA GLY A 168 13.44 -1.25 34.00
C GLY A 168 11.97 -1.31 33.58
N LEU A 169 11.70 -1.29 32.26
CA LEU A 169 10.36 -1.38 31.70
C LEU A 169 10.00 -2.83 31.36
N PRO A 170 8.69 -3.20 31.34
CA PRO A 170 8.27 -4.53 30.99
C PRO A 170 8.62 -4.87 29.53
N THR A 171 8.99 -6.13 29.30
CA THR A 171 9.21 -6.67 27.96
C THR A 171 7.91 -7.19 27.36
N PHE A 172 7.86 -7.26 26.03
CA PHE A 172 6.65 -7.64 25.31
C PHE A 172 6.94 -8.73 24.26
N ALA A 173 5.93 -9.57 24.01
CA ALA A 173 5.94 -10.53 22.92
C ALA A 173 5.47 -9.86 21.60
N TRP A 174 6.24 -8.89 21.12
CA TRP A 174 5.89 -7.95 20.04
C TRP A 174 5.16 -8.58 18.85
N LEU A 175 5.60 -9.75 18.39
CA LEU A 175 5.04 -10.43 17.22
C LEU A 175 4.11 -11.61 17.59
N ASN A 176 4.04 -11.96 18.90
CA ASN A 176 3.30 -13.12 19.39
C ASN A 176 2.13 -12.75 20.31
N GLU A 177 1.85 -11.45 20.53
CA GLU A 177 0.74 -11.01 21.36
C GLU A 177 -0.48 -10.65 20.50
N SER A 178 -1.62 -11.26 20.81
CA SER A 178 -2.89 -11.06 20.11
C SER A 178 -3.76 -9.97 20.70
N ARG A 179 -3.49 -9.53 21.94
CA ARG A 179 -4.26 -8.47 22.60
C ARG A 179 -4.07 -7.15 21.88
N GLY A 180 -5.14 -6.37 21.86
CA GLY A 180 -5.13 -5.04 21.24
C GLY A 180 -4.27 -4.05 22.03
N ILE A 181 -3.56 -3.17 21.32
CA ILE A 181 -2.66 -2.21 21.97
C ILE A 181 -3.38 -1.27 22.94
N PHE A 182 -4.60 -0.81 22.59
CA PHE A 182 -5.36 0.06 23.49
C PHE A 182 -5.86 -0.69 24.72
N GLU A 183 -6.24 -1.97 24.58
CA GLU A 183 -6.57 -2.82 25.70
C GLU A 183 -5.38 -2.94 26.66
N MET A 184 -4.18 -3.20 26.13
CA MET A 184 -2.96 -3.32 26.94
C MET A 184 -2.64 -2.01 27.67
N ILE A 185 -2.72 -0.86 27.00
CA ILE A 185 -2.46 0.45 27.61
C ILE A 185 -3.49 0.75 28.69
N LEU A 186 -4.78 0.51 28.46
CA LEU A 186 -5.83 0.85 29.40
C LEU A 186 -5.85 -0.12 30.60
N ARG A 187 -5.68 -1.43 30.37
CA ARG A 187 -5.74 -2.46 31.42
C ARG A 187 -4.43 -2.54 32.20
N ASP A 188 -3.31 -2.74 31.49
CA ASP A 188 -2.01 -3.04 32.10
C ASP A 188 -1.27 -1.74 32.47
N GLY A 189 -1.43 -0.68 31.65
CA GLY A 189 -0.76 0.60 31.86
C GLY A 189 -1.49 1.52 32.84
N LEU A 190 -2.82 1.69 32.70
CA LEU A 190 -3.61 2.59 33.52
C LEU A 190 -4.42 1.90 34.63
N GLY A 191 -4.39 0.55 34.69
CA GLY A 191 -5.10 -0.23 35.70
C GLY A 191 -6.63 -0.11 35.64
N LEU A 192 -7.20 0.26 34.48
CA LEU A 192 -8.65 0.44 34.35
C LEU A 192 -9.37 -0.92 34.34
N PRO A 193 -10.46 -1.11 35.09
CA PRO A 193 -11.27 -2.32 35.08
C PRO A 193 -12.06 -2.39 33.78
N LEU A 194 -11.50 -3.08 32.78
CA LEU A 194 -12.15 -3.31 31.50
C LEU A 194 -12.89 -4.65 31.48
N PRO A 195 -13.99 -4.79 30.72
CA PRO A 195 -14.66 -6.06 30.52
C PRO A 195 -13.70 -7.14 30.02
N GLU A 196 -13.98 -8.40 30.35
CA GLU A 196 -13.15 -9.55 29.95
C GLU A 196 -13.04 -9.66 28.40
N LYS A 197 -14.10 -9.27 27.68
CA LYS A 197 -14.12 -9.16 26.21
C LYS A 197 -14.41 -7.72 25.81
N ILE A 198 -13.39 -7.05 25.30
CA ILE A 198 -13.52 -5.72 24.72
C ILE A 198 -13.90 -5.86 23.24
N HIS A 199 -14.77 -4.95 22.78
CA HIS A 199 -15.09 -4.92 21.35
C HIS A 199 -13.80 -4.67 20.53
N PRO A 200 -13.54 -5.47 19.47
CA PRO A 200 -12.29 -5.39 18.71
C PRO A 200 -11.89 -3.99 18.24
N LEU A 201 -12.87 -3.14 17.89
CA LEU A 201 -12.62 -1.74 17.49
C LEU A 201 -12.06 -0.88 18.64
N LEU A 202 -12.41 -1.18 19.89
CA LEU A 202 -11.93 -0.47 21.09
C LEU A 202 -10.59 -1.03 21.59
N ALA A 203 -10.35 -2.31 21.35
CA ALA A 203 -9.08 -2.94 21.69
C ALA A 203 -7.92 -2.43 20.81
N GLY A 204 -8.22 -1.95 19.62
CA GLY A 204 -7.24 -1.53 18.60
C GLY A 204 -6.59 -2.70 17.87
N PRO A 205 -5.56 -2.46 17.07
CA PRO A 205 -4.80 -3.51 16.41
C PRO A 205 -4.08 -4.36 17.47
N SER A 206 -3.91 -5.67 17.21
CA SER A 206 -3.08 -6.51 18.08
C SER A 206 -1.66 -5.94 18.16
N LEU A 207 -0.94 -6.22 19.25
CA LEU A 207 0.45 -5.79 19.38
C LEU A 207 1.28 -6.32 18.22
N ALA A 208 1.03 -7.54 17.74
CA ALA A 208 1.68 -8.10 16.56
C ALA A 208 1.39 -7.28 15.29
N MET A 209 0.14 -6.89 15.06
CA MET A 209 -0.23 -6.02 13.94
C MET A 209 0.40 -4.63 14.07
N PHE A 210 0.40 -4.06 15.26
CA PHE A 210 0.98 -2.74 15.53
C PHE A 210 2.49 -2.71 15.29
N SER A 211 3.22 -3.77 15.65
CA SER A 211 4.65 -3.92 15.36
C SER A 211 4.93 -3.89 13.85
N VAL A 212 4.09 -4.55 13.05
CA VAL A 212 4.19 -4.49 11.59
C VAL A 212 3.81 -3.09 11.06
N ILE A 213 2.81 -2.43 11.65
CA ILE A 213 2.44 -1.04 11.31
C ILE A 213 3.61 -0.11 11.57
N LEU A 214 4.27 -0.19 12.73
CA LEU A 214 5.44 0.65 13.04
C LEU A 214 6.58 0.47 12.02
N THR A 215 6.85 -0.77 11.62
CA THR A 215 7.83 -1.07 10.58
C THR A 215 7.49 -0.39 9.26
N SER A 216 6.21 -0.45 8.88
CA SER A 216 5.73 0.14 7.63
C SER A 216 5.78 1.67 7.68
N VAL A 217 5.34 2.27 8.79
CA VAL A 217 5.39 3.72 9.02
C VAL A 217 6.84 4.22 8.94
N TRP A 218 7.77 3.55 9.64
CA TRP A 218 9.19 3.92 9.61
C TRP A 218 9.76 3.89 8.20
N ARG A 219 9.48 2.84 7.42
CA ARG A 219 9.94 2.71 6.04
C ARG A 219 9.38 3.78 5.11
N ASP A 220 8.06 3.98 5.17
CA ASP A 220 7.35 4.79 4.16
C ASP A 220 7.39 6.28 4.49
N THR A 221 7.70 6.65 5.73
CA THR A 221 7.85 8.05 6.19
C THR A 221 8.81 8.83 5.30
N GLY A 222 9.96 8.25 4.94
CA GLY A 222 10.96 8.94 4.13
C GLY A 222 10.48 9.28 2.72
N TYR A 223 9.73 8.38 2.08
CA TYR A 223 9.17 8.61 0.75
C TYR A 223 8.13 9.74 0.76
N PHE A 224 7.16 9.66 1.66
CA PHE A 224 6.12 10.68 1.75
C PHE A 224 6.64 12.01 2.31
N MET A 225 7.70 11.98 3.13
CA MET A 225 8.42 13.18 3.56
C MET A 225 8.95 13.97 2.37
N VAL A 226 9.53 13.32 1.36
CA VAL A 226 10.03 14.02 0.15
C VAL A 226 8.90 14.66 -0.62
N ILE A 227 7.74 13.99 -0.74
CA ILE A 227 6.56 14.54 -1.42
C ILE A 227 6.00 15.74 -0.64
N PHE A 228 5.88 15.64 0.69
CA PHE A 228 5.47 16.77 1.51
C PHE A 228 6.46 17.93 1.43
N LEU A 229 7.76 17.63 1.41
CA LEU A 229 8.80 18.66 1.31
C LEU A 229 8.68 19.43 0.00
N ALA A 230 8.41 18.76 -1.12
CA ALA A 230 8.14 19.41 -2.40
C ALA A 230 6.90 20.31 -2.32
N GLY A 231 5.82 19.81 -1.70
CA GLY A 231 4.62 20.61 -1.46
C GLY A 231 4.88 21.85 -0.59
N LEU A 232 5.65 21.71 0.50
CA LEU A 232 6.02 22.83 1.38
C LEU A 232 6.87 23.88 0.66
N GLN A 233 7.75 23.46 -0.25
CA GLN A 233 8.61 24.38 -1.01
C GLN A 233 7.87 25.14 -2.11
N ASN A 234 6.70 24.66 -2.53
CA ASN A 234 5.84 25.33 -3.50
C ASN A 234 4.97 26.44 -2.87
N ILE A 235 4.86 26.50 -1.54
CA ILE A 235 4.13 27.58 -0.87
C ILE A 235 4.94 28.87 -0.95
N ASP A 236 4.33 29.94 -1.49
CA ASP A 236 5.00 31.24 -1.60
C ASP A 236 5.29 31.78 -0.20
N LYS A 237 6.51 32.28 -0.03
CA LYS A 237 7.00 32.86 1.23
C LYS A 237 6.25 34.11 1.62
N THR A 238 5.70 34.84 0.66
CA THR A 238 4.94 36.05 0.91
C THR A 238 3.76 35.85 1.85
N TYR A 239 3.12 34.65 1.84
CA TYR A 239 2.08 34.31 2.80
C TYR A 239 2.60 34.28 4.26
N TYR A 240 3.80 33.72 4.44
CA TYR A 240 4.40 33.65 5.78
C TYR A 240 4.91 35.00 6.26
N GLU A 241 5.47 35.82 5.36
CA GLU A 241 5.95 37.18 5.64
C GLU A 241 4.79 38.10 6.03
N ALA A 242 3.69 38.05 5.28
CA ALA A 242 2.47 38.82 5.65
C ALA A 242 1.94 38.38 7.01
N ALA A 243 1.83 37.10 7.29
CA ALA A 243 1.40 36.55 8.56
C ALA A 243 2.34 36.94 9.73
N GLU A 244 3.65 37.12 9.46
CA GLU A 244 4.60 37.62 10.46
C GLU A 244 4.35 39.10 10.81
N ILE A 245 4.06 39.91 9.82
CA ILE A 245 3.70 41.32 10.02
C ILE A 245 2.43 41.43 10.87
N ASP A 246 1.44 40.56 10.64
CA ASP A 246 0.19 40.45 11.39
C ASP A 246 0.37 39.81 12.78
N GLY A 247 1.59 39.43 13.18
CA GLY A 247 1.88 38.84 14.50
C GLY A 247 1.38 37.40 14.68
N ALA A 248 1.16 36.64 13.59
CA ALA A 248 0.67 35.28 13.67
C ALA A 248 1.71 34.32 14.30
N SER A 249 1.27 33.52 15.28
CA SER A 249 2.06 32.50 15.94
C SER A 249 2.40 31.34 14.96
N PRO A 250 3.44 30.52 15.24
CA PRO A 250 3.78 29.34 14.41
C PRO A 250 2.61 28.38 14.19
N TRP A 251 1.77 28.17 15.21
CA TRP A 251 0.59 27.34 15.10
C TRP A 251 -0.48 27.93 14.18
N GLN A 252 -0.69 29.26 14.24
CA GLN A 252 -1.61 29.97 13.34
C GLN A 252 -1.13 29.88 11.88
N LYS A 253 0.17 30.09 11.63
CA LYS A 253 0.77 29.89 10.29
C LYS A 253 0.59 28.45 9.79
N PHE A 254 0.83 27.45 10.65
CA PHE A 254 0.60 26.05 10.28
C PHE A 254 -0.86 25.78 9.92
N ARG A 255 -1.80 26.19 10.80
CA ARG A 255 -3.22 25.88 10.65
C ARG A 255 -3.88 26.62 9.50
N ASN A 256 -3.51 27.89 9.27
CA ASN A 256 -4.22 28.78 8.36
C ASN A 256 -3.51 28.93 6.99
N ILE A 257 -2.22 28.62 6.90
CA ILE A 257 -1.44 28.75 5.66
C ILE A 257 -0.93 27.37 5.22
N THR A 258 -0.07 26.75 6.05
CA THR A 258 0.63 25.52 5.64
C THR A 258 -0.33 24.37 5.38
N TRP A 259 -1.21 24.05 6.32
CA TRP A 259 -2.13 22.92 6.22
C TRP A 259 -3.14 23.05 5.06
N PRO A 260 -3.81 24.20 4.85
CA PRO A 260 -4.70 24.39 3.70
C PRO A 260 -3.99 24.31 2.36
N LEU A 261 -2.83 24.95 2.21
CA LEU A 261 -2.07 24.96 0.96
C LEU A 261 -1.38 23.61 0.67
N LEU A 262 -1.15 22.78 1.68
CA LEU A 262 -0.69 21.39 1.51
C LEU A 262 -1.83 20.40 1.20
N SER A 263 -3.08 20.85 1.17
CA SER A 263 -4.22 19.92 0.97
C SER A 263 -4.14 19.12 -0.32
N PRO A 264 -3.67 19.62 -1.49
CA PRO A 264 -3.48 18.82 -2.70
C PRO A 264 -2.44 17.71 -2.49
N THR A 265 -1.31 18.06 -1.89
CA THR A 265 -0.22 17.11 -1.60
C THR A 265 -0.68 16.03 -0.61
N THR A 266 -1.37 16.45 0.47
CA THR A 266 -1.92 15.53 1.47
C THR A 266 -2.95 14.58 0.86
N PHE A 267 -3.81 15.07 -0.01
CA PHE A 267 -4.80 14.25 -0.72
C PHE A 267 -4.14 13.22 -1.64
N PHE A 268 -3.11 13.62 -2.39
CA PHE A 268 -2.32 12.72 -3.21
C PHE A 268 -1.67 11.61 -2.39
N ILE A 269 -1.01 11.97 -1.27
CA ILE A 269 -0.38 11.01 -0.35
C ILE A 269 -1.43 10.08 0.25
N LEU A 270 -2.59 10.59 0.66
CA LEU A 270 -3.69 9.80 1.21
C LEU A 270 -4.15 8.71 0.23
N ILE A 271 -4.34 9.04 -1.04
CA ILE A 271 -4.76 8.07 -2.06
C ILE A 271 -3.68 6.99 -2.24
N ILE A 272 -2.43 7.38 -2.46
CA ILE A 272 -1.35 6.43 -2.75
C ILE A 272 -1.05 5.54 -1.54
N SER A 273 -0.97 6.12 -0.35
CA SER A 273 -0.70 5.37 0.89
C SER A 273 -1.82 4.38 1.20
N MET A 274 -3.09 4.77 0.98
CA MET A 274 -4.23 3.88 1.18
C MET A 274 -4.21 2.70 0.19
N ILE A 275 -3.99 2.94 -1.11
CA ILE A 275 -3.86 1.88 -2.11
C ILE A 275 -2.70 0.93 -1.75
N ALA A 276 -1.57 1.46 -1.31
CA ALA A 276 -0.41 0.67 -0.89
C ALA A 276 -0.73 -0.17 0.36
N ALA A 277 -1.39 0.43 1.35
CA ALA A 277 -1.74 -0.23 2.60
C ALA A 277 -2.74 -1.40 2.40
N PHE A 278 -3.74 -1.26 1.52
CA PHE A 278 -4.64 -2.38 1.20
C PHE A 278 -3.93 -3.55 0.51
N LYS A 279 -2.81 -3.29 -0.17
CA LYS A 279 -2.00 -4.30 -0.86
C LYS A 279 -0.83 -4.82 -0.03
N VAL A 280 -0.77 -4.52 1.26
CA VAL A 280 0.33 -4.97 2.13
C VAL A 280 0.39 -6.50 2.19
N PHE A 281 1.59 -7.03 1.98
CA PHE A 281 1.85 -8.47 1.97
C PHE A 281 3.19 -8.84 2.61
N VAL A 282 4.29 -8.32 2.08
CA VAL A 282 5.65 -8.77 2.41
C VAL A 282 5.98 -8.68 3.90
N PRO A 283 5.73 -7.56 4.60
CA PRO A 283 6.03 -7.48 6.02
C PRO A 283 5.21 -8.48 6.85
N MET A 284 3.93 -8.67 6.52
CA MET A 284 3.08 -9.67 7.18
C MET A 284 3.62 -11.09 6.98
N TYR A 285 3.95 -11.43 5.75
CA TYR A 285 4.44 -12.77 5.38
C TYR A 285 5.79 -13.11 6.03
N ILE A 286 6.69 -12.14 6.21
CA ILE A 286 8.03 -12.39 6.74
C ILE A 286 8.07 -12.28 8.26
N MET A 287 7.47 -11.25 8.84
CA MET A 287 7.51 -11.02 10.28
C MET A 287 6.60 -11.99 11.03
N THR A 288 5.45 -12.33 10.45
CA THR A 288 4.43 -13.21 11.04
C THR A 288 3.94 -14.25 10.04
N PRO A 289 4.78 -15.23 9.65
CA PRO A 289 4.54 -16.13 8.50
C PRO A 289 3.29 -17.01 8.63
N THR A 290 2.79 -17.22 9.86
CA THR A 290 1.55 -17.96 10.13
C THR A 290 0.31 -17.06 10.18
N GLY A 291 0.44 -15.76 9.90
CA GLY A 291 -0.61 -14.75 10.07
C GLY A 291 -0.65 -14.15 11.48
N GLY A 292 0.37 -14.40 12.32
CA GLY A 292 0.46 -13.95 13.70
C GLY A 292 -0.42 -14.74 14.67
N PRO A 293 -0.43 -14.35 15.95
CA PRO A 293 -1.21 -15.02 16.98
C PRO A 293 -2.72 -14.85 16.68
N GLY A 294 -3.46 -15.96 16.64
CA GLY A 294 -4.88 -15.93 16.26
C GLY A 294 -5.17 -15.35 14.88
N ARG A 295 -4.19 -15.37 13.97
CA ARG A 295 -4.25 -14.79 12.61
C ARG A 295 -4.51 -13.27 12.59
N THR A 296 -4.15 -12.56 13.64
CA THR A 296 -4.43 -11.11 13.78
C THR A 296 -3.64 -10.22 12.83
N THR A 297 -2.58 -10.75 12.19
CA THR A 297 -1.77 -10.03 11.19
C THR A 297 -2.02 -10.50 9.76
N GLN A 298 -2.87 -11.50 9.56
CA GLN A 298 -3.19 -11.99 8.22
C GLN A 298 -4.07 -10.96 7.48
N THR A 299 -3.57 -10.44 6.36
CA THR A 299 -4.27 -9.47 5.51
C THR A 299 -4.88 -10.14 4.27
N LEU A 300 -5.74 -9.43 3.53
CA LEU A 300 -6.40 -9.97 2.34
C LEU A 300 -5.42 -10.48 1.29
N VAL A 301 -4.33 -9.73 1.03
CA VAL A 301 -3.32 -10.19 0.04
C VAL A 301 -2.55 -11.40 0.56
N PHE A 302 -2.31 -11.47 1.87
CA PHE A 302 -1.68 -12.63 2.47
C PHE A 302 -2.60 -13.86 2.39
N TYR A 303 -3.87 -13.72 2.71
CA TYR A 303 -4.87 -14.77 2.59
C TYR A 303 -5.04 -15.26 1.15
N LEU A 304 -5.14 -14.32 0.20
CA LEU A 304 -5.16 -14.63 -1.24
C LEU A 304 -3.95 -15.48 -1.65
N TYR A 305 -2.76 -15.08 -1.21
CA TYR A 305 -1.52 -15.81 -1.52
C TYR A 305 -1.53 -17.22 -0.94
N GLN A 306 -1.95 -17.39 0.30
CA GLN A 306 -2.07 -18.71 0.92
C GLN A 306 -3.08 -19.60 0.19
N THR A 307 -4.25 -19.05 -0.13
CA THR A 307 -5.33 -19.77 -0.81
C THR A 307 -4.94 -20.17 -2.24
N GLY A 308 -4.32 -19.26 -2.98
CA GLY A 308 -4.02 -19.47 -4.40
C GLY A 308 -2.71 -20.20 -4.68
N PHE A 309 -1.71 -20.06 -3.79
CA PHE A 309 -0.34 -20.55 -4.08
C PHE A 309 0.21 -21.51 -3.04
N GLN A 310 -0.43 -21.66 -1.89
CA GLN A 310 -0.10 -22.64 -0.86
C GLN A 310 -1.23 -23.67 -0.73
N GLY A 311 -0.98 -24.81 -0.11
CA GLY A 311 -2.00 -25.85 0.10
C GLY A 311 -2.67 -26.32 -1.19
N TYR A 312 -4.00 -26.30 -1.22
CA TYR A 312 -4.82 -26.80 -2.34
C TYR A 312 -4.78 -25.93 -3.60
N LYS A 313 -4.17 -24.75 -3.54
CA LYS A 313 -4.00 -23.81 -4.67
C LYS A 313 -5.33 -23.47 -5.38
N GLU A 314 -6.33 -23.06 -4.61
CA GLU A 314 -7.66 -22.67 -5.12
C GLU A 314 -7.58 -21.35 -5.89
N LEU A 315 -7.16 -21.39 -7.15
CA LEU A 315 -6.95 -20.20 -7.98
C LEU A 315 -8.26 -19.46 -8.25
N GLY A 316 -9.37 -20.18 -8.43
CA GLY A 316 -10.69 -19.58 -8.61
C GLY A 316 -11.10 -18.72 -7.41
N TYR A 317 -11.02 -19.28 -6.20
CA TYR A 317 -11.36 -18.55 -4.98
C TYR A 317 -10.38 -17.41 -4.68
N ALA A 318 -9.07 -17.63 -4.84
CA ALA A 318 -8.05 -16.58 -4.67
C ALA A 318 -8.26 -15.40 -5.64
N SER A 319 -8.63 -15.69 -6.89
CA SER A 319 -8.98 -14.66 -7.87
C SER A 319 -10.23 -13.87 -7.45
N ALA A 320 -11.24 -14.52 -6.90
CA ALA A 320 -12.43 -13.85 -6.39
C ALA A 320 -12.07 -12.90 -5.21
N ILE A 321 -11.21 -13.32 -4.28
CA ILE A 321 -10.69 -12.47 -3.19
C ILE A 321 -9.96 -11.24 -3.77
N ALA A 322 -9.14 -11.42 -4.81
CA ALA A 322 -8.46 -10.32 -5.48
C ALA A 322 -9.43 -9.28 -6.05
N TYR A 323 -10.54 -9.73 -6.67
CA TYR A 323 -11.57 -8.82 -7.20
C TYR A 323 -12.37 -8.15 -6.10
N VAL A 324 -12.67 -8.81 -5.00
CA VAL A 324 -13.28 -8.15 -3.83
C VAL A 324 -12.36 -7.04 -3.31
N LEU A 325 -11.06 -7.30 -3.19
CA LEU A 325 -10.09 -6.27 -2.81
C LEU A 325 -10.03 -5.13 -3.82
N PHE A 326 -10.02 -5.43 -5.11
CA PHE A 326 -10.03 -4.42 -6.18
C PHE A 326 -11.26 -3.52 -6.08
N VAL A 327 -12.46 -4.09 -5.96
CA VAL A 327 -13.71 -3.33 -5.84
C VAL A 327 -13.72 -2.48 -4.57
N LEU A 328 -13.20 -3.00 -3.46
CA LEU A 328 -13.09 -2.27 -2.20
C LEU A 328 -12.18 -1.04 -2.35
N ILE A 329 -10.99 -1.21 -2.94
CA ILE A 329 -10.06 -0.10 -3.20
C ILE A 329 -10.70 0.93 -4.15
N LEU A 330 -11.37 0.48 -5.21
CA LEU A 330 -12.04 1.33 -6.18
C LEU A 330 -13.14 2.19 -5.51
N ILE A 331 -14.01 1.57 -4.72
CA ILE A 331 -15.08 2.27 -3.99
C ILE A 331 -14.48 3.32 -3.05
N LEU A 332 -13.47 2.96 -2.27
CA LEU A 332 -12.81 3.87 -1.35
C LEU A 332 -12.12 5.03 -2.08
N THR A 333 -11.46 4.77 -3.21
CA THR A 333 -10.84 5.81 -4.03
C THR A 333 -11.88 6.77 -4.60
N ILE A 334 -13.03 6.26 -5.06
CA ILE A 334 -14.14 7.10 -5.53
C ILE A 334 -14.70 7.96 -4.39
N ILE A 335 -14.89 7.38 -3.21
CA ILE A 335 -15.37 8.12 -2.02
C ILE A 335 -14.37 9.22 -1.65
N GLN A 336 -13.08 8.89 -1.58
CA GLN A 336 -12.02 9.87 -1.29
C GLN A 336 -12.04 11.02 -2.28
N ASN A 337 -12.10 10.72 -3.58
CA ASN A 337 -12.12 11.76 -4.62
C ASN A 337 -13.36 12.65 -4.52
N ARG A 338 -14.54 12.09 -4.19
CA ARG A 338 -15.78 12.87 -4.03
C ARG A 338 -15.81 13.70 -2.75
N VAL A 339 -15.28 13.17 -1.64
CA VAL A 339 -15.36 13.81 -0.31
C VAL A 339 -14.24 14.83 -0.13
N PHE A 340 -13.02 14.44 -0.42
CA PHE A 340 -11.82 15.25 -0.18
C PHE A 340 -11.42 16.08 -1.41
N GLY A 341 -11.59 15.55 -2.64
CA GLY A 341 -11.21 16.25 -3.86
C GLY A 341 -11.89 17.62 -4.04
N LYS A 342 -13.12 17.78 -3.52
CA LYS A 342 -13.84 19.06 -3.54
C LYS A 342 -13.33 20.08 -2.52
N LYS A 343 -12.57 19.67 -1.51
CA LYS A 343 -12.04 20.52 -0.45
C LYS A 343 -10.57 20.88 -0.66
N VAL A 344 -10.00 20.42 -1.77
CA VAL A 344 -8.60 20.68 -2.12
C VAL A 344 -8.48 22.06 -2.75
N HIS A 345 -7.59 22.90 -2.21
CA HIS A 345 -7.28 24.23 -2.74
C HIS A 345 -6.17 24.06 -3.79
N TYR A 346 -6.52 24.29 -5.06
CA TYR A 346 -5.60 24.19 -6.22
C TYR A 346 -5.03 25.56 -6.64
N GLU A 347 -4.86 26.52 -5.72
CA GLU A 347 -4.25 27.81 -6.02
C GLU A 347 -3.11 28.10 -5.06
#